data_e59beab90d35caa08aa522114c841331
#
_entry.id   e59beab90d35caa08aa522114c841331
#
_cell.length_a   1.000
_cell.length_b   1.000
_cell.length_c   1.000
_cell.angle_alpha   90.00
_cell.angle_beta   90.00
_cell.angle_gamma   90.00
#
_symmetry.space_group_name_H-M   'P 1'
#
loop_
_entity.id
_entity.type
_entity.pdbx_description
1 polymer ?
#
loop_
_entity_poly.entity_id
_entity_poly.type
_entity_poly.pdbx_seq_one_letter_code
_entity_poly.pdbx_strand_id
1 'polypeptide(L)'
;MGTGPKPASQQQPQKLDPGEYQTISPYIIVVRAADFIDFLKAAFGATERFRFPREEGSEMLMHAEVVLGNSVIELADAYDQIGPAPQAIHLYVDDAHASYTRALQAGAKSIYPVGDHPSGDTQGAVRDPFGNIWYIAMVKGWTPEPDGLRTVQPYLHLKGADQMIPFLQKAFGAEVLGHIPKSPEGHVLHATIRIGDNTLELDEAHGEFQPMPCHLHLHVDDADGWYARAVKAGAKSIEPPTNKPYGRSCGVKDAFGNSWYMTSPLEAA
;
A
#
# COMPACT_ATOMS: atom_id res chain seq x y z
N MET A 1 49.85 -4.33 -15.36
CA MET A 1 49.00 -5.11 -14.46
C MET A 1 47.82 -4.23 -14.09
N GLY A 2 46.70 -4.41 -14.82
CA GLY A 2 45.50 -3.61 -14.65
C GLY A 2 44.60 -4.25 -13.59
N THR A 3 44.29 -3.49 -12.54
CA THR A 3 43.27 -3.86 -11.59
C THR A 3 41.89 -3.55 -12.20
N GLY A 4 41.20 -4.58 -12.64
CA GLY A 4 39.80 -4.46 -13.05
C GLY A 4 38.90 -3.97 -11.91
N PRO A 5 37.75 -3.35 -12.23
CA PRO A 5 36.84 -2.88 -11.19
C PRO A 5 36.31 -4.06 -10.36
N LYS A 6 36.33 -3.90 -9.04
CA LYS A 6 35.69 -4.84 -8.11
C LYS A 6 34.21 -5.01 -8.50
N PRO A 7 33.67 -6.25 -8.51
CA PRO A 7 32.23 -6.44 -8.70
C PRO A 7 31.47 -5.74 -7.57
N ALA A 8 30.38 -5.06 -7.95
CA ALA A 8 29.47 -4.45 -6.99
C ALA A 8 29.03 -5.54 -6.00
N SER A 9 29.26 -5.29 -4.73
CA SER A 9 28.84 -6.16 -3.65
C SER A 9 27.33 -6.39 -3.78
N GLN A 10 26.91 -7.64 -3.87
CA GLN A 10 25.52 -8.05 -3.65
C GLN A 10 25.17 -7.56 -2.24
N GLN A 11 24.50 -6.42 -2.15
CA GLN A 11 23.88 -6.01 -0.91
C GLN A 11 22.75 -7.00 -0.65
N GLN A 12 22.95 -7.90 0.30
CA GLN A 12 21.87 -8.68 0.87
C GLN A 12 20.80 -7.72 1.36
N PRO A 13 19.48 -8.08 1.31
CA PRO A 13 18.42 -7.26 1.87
C PRO A 13 18.83 -6.87 3.28
N GLN A 14 18.92 -5.55 3.50
CA GLN A 14 19.34 -5.01 4.77
C GLN A 14 18.29 -5.46 5.79
N LYS A 15 18.72 -6.13 6.87
CA LYS A 15 17.85 -6.52 7.97
C LYS A 15 17.21 -5.25 8.50
N LEU A 16 15.90 -5.16 8.38
CA LEU A 16 15.15 -3.97 8.72
C LEU A 16 15.15 -3.78 10.23
N ASP A 17 15.39 -2.55 10.68
CA ASP A 17 15.13 -2.21 12.07
C ASP A 17 13.60 -2.19 12.31
N PRO A 18 13.11 -2.90 13.34
CA PRO A 18 11.72 -2.80 13.76
C PRO A 18 11.44 -1.33 14.13
N GLY A 19 10.66 -0.62 13.31
CA GLY A 19 10.36 0.81 13.48
C GLY A 19 10.57 1.65 12.23
N GLU A 20 11.24 1.12 11.20
CA GLU A 20 11.36 1.80 9.89
C GLU A 20 10.13 1.59 9.00
N TYR A 21 9.28 0.60 9.29
CA TYR A 21 8.06 0.32 8.55
C TYR A 21 6.82 0.61 9.39
N GLN A 22 5.81 1.11 8.72
CA GLN A 22 4.46 1.10 9.25
C GLN A 22 3.89 -0.32 9.22
N THR A 23 2.89 -0.59 10.07
CA THR A 23 2.23 -1.91 10.11
C THR A 23 1.66 -2.32 8.76
N ILE A 24 1.10 -1.39 7.97
CA ILE A 24 0.53 -1.68 6.63
C ILE A 24 1.27 -0.87 5.58
N SER A 25 1.92 -1.54 4.63
CA SER A 25 2.47 -0.94 3.41
C SER A 25 1.64 -1.35 2.19
N PRO A 26 1.25 -0.41 1.31
CA PRO A 26 0.79 -0.78 -0.02
C PRO A 26 1.89 -1.57 -0.74
N TYR A 27 1.55 -2.71 -1.33
CA TYR A 27 2.45 -3.48 -2.19
C TYR A 27 1.90 -3.44 -3.61
N ILE A 28 2.49 -2.59 -4.46
CA ILE A 28 1.93 -2.24 -5.76
C ILE A 28 2.62 -3.05 -6.86
N ILE A 29 1.84 -3.85 -7.58
CA ILE A 29 2.33 -4.65 -8.71
C ILE A 29 1.97 -3.93 -10.01
N VAL A 30 2.98 -3.53 -10.78
CA VAL A 30 2.80 -2.79 -12.04
C VAL A 30 3.63 -3.41 -13.17
N VAL A 31 3.35 -3.03 -14.40
CA VAL A 31 4.26 -3.29 -15.52
C VAL A 31 5.27 -2.14 -15.56
N ARG A 32 6.56 -2.45 -15.67
CA ARG A 32 7.67 -1.48 -15.66
C ARG A 32 7.74 -0.69 -14.35
N ALA A 33 8.02 -1.41 -13.26
CA ALA A 33 8.11 -0.87 -11.91
C ALA A 33 9.16 0.27 -11.78
N ALA A 34 10.22 0.25 -12.57
CA ALA A 34 11.19 1.34 -12.62
C ALA A 34 10.57 2.67 -13.08
N ASP A 35 9.73 2.64 -14.13
CA ASP A 35 9.02 3.84 -14.60
C ASP A 35 7.99 4.33 -13.58
N PHE A 36 7.39 3.39 -12.82
CA PHE A 36 6.48 3.76 -11.74
C PHE A 36 7.22 4.49 -10.60
N ILE A 37 8.43 4.05 -10.25
CA ILE A 37 9.28 4.78 -9.29
C ILE A 37 9.56 6.20 -9.80
N ASP A 38 9.89 6.37 -11.07
CA ASP A 38 10.14 7.69 -11.66
C ASP A 38 8.89 8.58 -11.66
N PHE A 39 7.71 8.00 -11.91
CA PHE A 39 6.43 8.70 -11.73
C PHE A 39 6.25 9.17 -10.29
N LEU A 40 6.44 8.30 -9.29
CA LEU A 40 6.29 8.66 -7.87
C LEU A 40 7.24 9.77 -7.44
N LYS A 41 8.49 9.75 -7.93
CA LYS A 41 9.47 10.82 -7.72
C LYS A 41 9.00 12.15 -8.33
N ALA A 42 8.56 12.12 -9.59
CA ALA A 42 8.17 13.33 -10.33
C ALA A 42 6.86 13.93 -9.80
N ALA A 43 5.85 13.10 -9.53
CA ALA A 43 4.52 13.54 -9.11
C ALA A 43 4.49 13.95 -7.64
N PHE A 44 5.08 13.14 -6.78
CA PHE A 44 4.88 13.23 -5.33
C PHE A 44 6.16 13.47 -4.52
N GLY A 45 7.33 13.49 -5.18
CA GLY A 45 8.60 13.71 -4.48
C GLY A 45 9.07 12.51 -3.67
N ALA A 46 8.68 11.30 -4.07
CA ALA A 46 9.12 10.09 -3.41
C ALA A 46 10.64 9.90 -3.49
N THR A 47 11.21 9.27 -2.48
CA THR A 47 12.63 8.88 -2.43
C THR A 47 12.73 7.36 -2.51
N GLU A 48 13.52 6.88 -3.46
CA GLU A 48 13.80 5.45 -3.58
C GLU A 48 14.75 5.00 -2.49
N ARG A 49 14.41 3.93 -1.77
CA ARG A 49 15.27 3.32 -0.73
C ARG A 49 16.22 2.32 -1.36
N PHE A 50 15.67 1.36 -2.08
CA PHE A 50 16.42 0.34 -2.81
C PHE A 50 15.55 -0.32 -3.88
N ARG A 51 16.20 -1.07 -4.79
CA ARG A 51 15.56 -1.96 -5.74
C ARG A 51 16.35 -3.25 -5.91
N PHE A 52 15.65 -4.34 -6.09
CA PHE A 52 16.25 -5.63 -6.44
C PHE A 52 15.75 -6.06 -7.82
N PRO A 53 16.64 -6.24 -8.80
CA PRO A 53 16.26 -6.81 -10.07
C PRO A 53 15.84 -8.28 -9.89
N ARG A 54 14.99 -8.76 -10.78
CA ARG A 54 14.55 -10.16 -10.80
C ARG A 54 15.70 -11.11 -11.10
N GLU A 55 16.56 -10.70 -12.02
CA GLU A 55 17.78 -11.39 -12.43
C GLU A 55 18.89 -10.36 -12.60
N GLU A 56 20.14 -10.80 -12.47
CA GLU A 56 21.28 -9.91 -12.65
C GLU A 56 21.25 -9.26 -14.04
N GLY A 57 21.28 -7.94 -14.08
CA GLY A 57 21.21 -7.15 -15.33
C GLY A 57 19.80 -6.97 -15.90
N SER A 58 18.75 -7.50 -15.25
CA SER A 58 17.36 -7.30 -15.65
C SER A 58 16.86 -5.90 -15.26
N GLU A 59 16.04 -5.29 -16.13
CA GLU A 59 15.30 -4.08 -15.79
C GLU A 59 14.04 -4.39 -14.98
N MET A 60 13.57 -5.65 -15.01
CA MET A 60 12.42 -6.08 -14.20
C MET A 60 12.79 -6.14 -12.72
N LEU A 61 11.99 -5.50 -11.89
CA LEU A 61 12.20 -5.46 -10.45
C LEU A 61 11.43 -6.58 -9.77
N MET A 62 12.14 -7.40 -8.99
CA MET A 62 11.53 -8.39 -8.11
C MET A 62 10.91 -7.70 -6.90
N HIS A 63 11.54 -6.63 -6.41
CA HIS A 63 11.08 -5.82 -5.28
C HIS A 63 11.78 -4.47 -5.29
N ALA A 64 11.05 -3.44 -4.92
CA ALA A 64 11.62 -2.13 -4.64
C ALA A 64 10.80 -1.40 -3.57
N GLU A 65 11.41 -0.41 -2.95
CA GLU A 65 10.76 0.44 -1.96
C GLU A 65 11.01 1.91 -2.24
N VAL A 66 9.96 2.69 -2.05
CA VAL A 66 10.04 4.15 -2.05
C VAL A 66 9.44 4.70 -0.76
N VAL A 67 10.00 5.81 -0.30
CA VAL A 67 9.47 6.57 0.84
C VAL A 67 8.74 7.80 0.32
N LEU A 68 7.55 8.02 0.83
CA LEU A 68 6.74 9.19 0.58
C LEU A 68 6.23 9.75 1.91
N GLY A 69 6.78 10.89 2.32
CA GLY A 69 6.56 11.42 3.66
C GLY A 69 7.07 10.46 4.75
N ASN A 70 6.17 10.03 5.64
CA ASN A 70 6.45 9.04 6.69
C ASN A 70 5.98 7.62 6.34
N SER A 71 5.78 7.33 5.06
CA SER A 71 5.22 6.06 4.59
C SER A 71 6.15 5.37 3.60
N VAL A 72 6.21 4.04 3.69
CA VAL A 72 6.88 3.17 2.71
C VAL A 72 5.82 2.62 1.76
N ILE A 73 6.12 2.65 0.47
CA ILE A 73 5.39 1.94 -0.58
C ILE A 73 6.32 0.86 -1.11
N GLU A 74 5.88 -0.37 -1.09
CA GLU A 74 6.54 -1.51 -1.69
C GLU A 74 5.99 -1.75 -3.09
N LEU A 75 6.85 -2.19 -4.00
CA LEU A 75 6.43 -2.40 -5.39
C LEU A 75 7.28 -3.47 -6.09
N ALA A 76 6.71 -4.07 -7.13
CA ALA A 76 7.38 -5.03 -7.99
C ALA A 76 6.83 -4.97 -9.41
N ASP A 77 7.59 -5.53 -10.36
CA ASP A 77 7.07 -5.82 -11.68
C ASP A 77 6.08 -6.98 -11.66
N ALA A 78 5.01 -6.83 -12.43
CA ALA A 78 4.12 -7.93 -12.77
C ALA A 78 4.88 -9.00 -13.56
N TYR A 79 4.61 -10.28 -13.27
CA TYR A 79 5.26 -11.38 -13.97
C TYR A 79 4.39 -12.64 -13.98
N ASP A 80 4.50 -13.44 -15.03
CA ASP A 80 3.84 -14.75 -15.18
C ASP A 80 2.41 -14.80 -14.64
N GLN A 81 2.23 -15.41 -13.45
CA GLN A 81 0.92 -15.60 -12.83
C GLN A 81 0.47 -14.42 -11.95
N ILE A 82 1.37 -13.44 -11.70
CA ILE A 82 1.08 -12.25 -10.91
C ILE A 82 0.96 -11.05 -11.86
N GLY A 83 -0.27 -10.82 -12.31
CA GLY A 83 -0.58 -9.66 -13.16
C GLY A 83 -0.50 -8.35 -12.41
N PRO A 84 -0.57 -7.21 -13.15
CA PRO A 84 -0.69 -5.90 -12.53
C PRO A 84 -1.90 -5.83 -11.60
N ALA A 85 -1.72 -5.23 -10.44
CA ALA A 85 -2.76 -5.05 -9.43
C ALA A 85 -2.78 -3.57 -9.01
N PRO A 86 -3.44 -2.70 -9.81
CA PRO A 86 -3.57 -1.28 -9.46
C PRO A 86 -4.39 -1.13 -8.19
N GLN A 87 -4.06 -0.11 -7.40
CA GLN A 87 -4.67 0.15 -6.11
C GLN A 87 -5.21 1.58 -6.05
N ALA A 88 -6.13 1.82 -5.13
CA ALA A 88 -6.50 3.15 -4.71
C ALA A 88 -5.73 3.53 -3.45
N ILE A 89 -5.28 4.77 -3.39
CA ILE A 89 -4.40 5.29 -2.34
C ILE A 89 -4.87 6.68 -1.96
N HIS A 90 -5.03 6.92 -0.68
CA HIS A 90 -5.21 8.26 -0.13
C HIS A 90 -3.82 8.83 0.20
N LEU A 91 -3.51 9.97 -0.36
CA LEU A 91 -2.24 10.66 -0.23
C LEU A 91 -2.45 12.02 0.45
N TYR A 92 -1.96 12.15 1.69
CA TYR A 92 -1.99 13.40 2.43
C TYR A 92 -0.74 14.23 2.13
N VAL A 93 -0.96 15.49 1.72
CA VAL A 93 0.09 16.43 1.30
C VAL A 93 -0.14 17.82 1.87
N ASP A 94 0.92 18.62 1.94
CA ASP A 94 0.82 20.01 2.41
C ASP A 94 0.10 20.92 1.40
N ASP A 95 0.19 20.59 0.10
CA ASP A 95 -0.44 21.34 -1.00
C ASP A 95 -1.03 20.39 -2.04
N ALA A 96 -2.35 20.16 -1.96
CA ALA A 96 -3.07 19.30 -2.87
C ALA A 96 -3.08 19.83 -4.31
N HIS A 97 -3.16 21.15 -4.52
CA HIS A 97 -3.16 21.76 -5.85
C HIS A 97 -1.81 21.57 -6.56
N ALA A 98 -0.71 21.81 -5.84
CA ALA A 98 0.63 21.63 -6.40
C ALA A 98 0.91 20.14 -6.70
N SER A 99 0.55 19.24 -5.79
CA SER A 99 0.77 17.79 -5.97
C SER A 99 -0.07 17.22 -7.11
N TYR A 100 -1.34 17.61 -7.20
CA TYR A 100 -2.22 17.26 -8.30
C TYR A 100 -1.67 17.74 -9.65
N THR A 101 -1.20 18.99 -9.71
CA THR A 101 -0.62 19.58 -10.94
C THR A 101 0.63 18.80 -11.38
N ARG A 102 1.53 18.47 -10.45
CA ARG A 102 2.72 17.63 -10.75
C ARG A 102 2.33 16.23 -11.23
N ALA A 103 1.30 15.62 -10.63
CA ALA A 103 0.82 14.31 -11.07
C ALA A 103 0.31 14.35 -12.51
N LEU A 104 -0.47 15.38 -12.89
CA LEU A 104 -0.90 15.57 -14.28
C LEU A 104 0.29 15.77 -15.24
N GLN A 105 1.28 16.56 -14.85
CA GLN A 105 2.50 16.79 -15.64
C GLN A 105 3.33 15.50 -15.79
N ALA A 106 3.30 14.62 -14.80
CA ALA A 106 3.93 13.31 -14.83
C ALA A 106 3.10 12.24 -15.62
N GLY A 107 1.98 12.63 -16.23
CA GLY A 107 1.19 11.77 -17.11
C GLY A 107 -0.07 11.17 -16.48
N ALA A 108 -0.42 11.52 -15.26
CA ALA A 108 -1.69 11.10 -14.67
C ALA A 108 -2.88 11.80 -15.37
N LYS A 109 -4.06 11.18 -15.28
CA LYS A 109 -5.32 11.72 -15.78
C LYS A 109 -6.21 12.12 -14.62
N SER A 110 -6.84 13.30 -14.73
CA SER A 110 -7.84 13.75 -13.75
C SER A 110 -9.01 12.79 -13.70
N ILE A 111 -9.41 12.40 -12.48
CA ILE A 111 -10.71 11.81 -12.19
C ILE A 111 -11.64 12.95 -11.80
N TYR A 112 -11.26 13.75 -10.80
CA TYR A 112 -11.90 15.03 -10.50
C TYR A 112 -10.87 16.07 -10.01
N PRO A 113 -11.10 17.37 -10.30
CA PRO A 113 -10.16 18.42 -9.92
C PRO A 113 -10.12 18.65 -8.41
N VAL A 114 -9.04 19.29 -7.94
CA VAL A 114 -8.91 19.69 -6.53
C VAL A 114 -9.94 20.75 -6.19
N GLY A 115 -10.65 20.53 -5.08
CA GLY A 115 -11.65 21.42 -4.52
C GLY A 115 -12.02 21.02 -3.09
N ASP A 116 -12.92 21.80 -2.48
CA ASP A 116 -13.44 21.48 -1.16
C ASP A 116 -14.27 20.20 -1.22
N HIS A 117 -13.98 19.28 -0.32
CA HIS A 117 -14.63 17.98 -0.26
C HIS A 117 -15.57 17.89 0.97
N PRO A 118 -16.68 17.13 0.90
CA PRO A 118 -17.62 16.98 2.02
C PRO A 118 -17.01 16.44 3.32
N SER A 119 -15.86 15.77 3.27
CA SER A 119 -15.08 15.35 4.42
C SER A 119 -14.44 16.50 5.20
N GLY A 120 -14.41 17.71 4.62
CA GLY A 120 -13.82 18.92 5.23
C GLY A 120 -12.37 19.19 4.84
N ASP A 121 -11.80 18.37 3.97
CA ASP A 121 -10.49 18.55 3.36
C ASP A 121 -10.57 19.21 1.97
N THR A 122 -9.43 19.62 1.43
CA THR A 122 -9.29 20.01 0.04
C THR A 122 -8.67 18.84 -0.71
N GLN A 123 -9.42 18.25 -1.65
CA GLN A 123 -9.05 16.99 -2.29
C GLN A 123 -9.30 17.02 -3.80
N GLY A 124 -8.45 16.29 -4.54
CA GLY A 124 -8.66 15.92 -5.94
C GLY A 124 -8.23 14.50 -6.19
N ALA A 125 -8.65 13.89 -7.29
CA ALA A 125 -8.23 12.55 -7.64
C ALA A 125 -7.67 12.43 -9.03
N VAL A 126 -6.65 11.60 -9.18
CA VAL A 126 -6.03 11.28 -10.46
C VAL A 126 -5.86 9.76 -10.62
N ARG A 127 -5.84 9.32 -11.87
CA ARG A 127 -5.41 7.98 -12.25
C ARG A 127 -4.03 8.08 -12.87
N ASP A 128 -3.06 7.36 -12.30
CA ASP A 128 -1.70 7.34 -12.82
C ASP A 128 -1.59 6.50 -14.12
N PRO A 129 -0.45 6.55 -14.85
CA PRO A 129 -0.25 5.78 -16.07
C PRO A 129 -0.27 4.25 -15.87
N PHE A 130 -0.19 3.77 -14.62
CA PHE A 130 -0.16 2.36 -14.25
C PHE A 130 -1.53 1.86 -13.76
N GLY A 131 -2.52 2.76 -13.67
CA GLY A 131 -3.90 2.44 -13.32
C GLY A 131 -4.26 2.69 -11.84
N ASN A 132 -3.30 3.06 -11.00
CA ASN A 132 -3.60 3.39 -9.61
C ASN A 132 -4.41 4.68 -9.50
N ILE A 133 -5.26 4.75 -8.49
CA ILE A 133 -6.03 5.95 -8.13
C ILE A 133 -5.35 6.62 -6.94
N TRP A 134 -5.13 7.93 -7.07
CA TRP A 134 -4.55 8.75 -6.01
C TRP A 134 -5.56 9.81 -5.59
N TYR A 135 -6.09 9.68 -4.37
CA TYR A 135 -6.87 10.72 -3.70
C TYR A 135 -5.87 11.65 -3.02
N ILE A 136 -5.63 12.82 -3.60
CA ILE A 136 -4.63 13.78 -3.15
C ILE A 136 -5.33 14.80 -2.26
N ALA A 137 -5.11 14.71 -0.95
CA ALA A 137 -5.83 15.48 0.04
C ALA A 137 -4.90 16.37 0.87
N MET A 138 -5.41 17.55 1.21
CA MET A 138 -4.82 18.48 2.15
C MET A 138 -5.81 18.74 3.28
N VAL A 139 -5.45 18.33 4.48
CA VAL A 139 -6.23 18.60 5.70
C VAL A 139 -5.60 19.78 6.44
N LYS A 140 -6.39 20.81 6.73
CA LYS A 140 -5.90 21.99 7.43
C LYS A 140 -5.38 21.64 8.82
N GLY A 141 -4.09 21.90 9.05
CA GLY A 141 -3.43 21.58 10.32
C GLY A 141 -3.03 20.11 10.48
N TRP A 142 -3.13 19.32 9.40
CA TRP A 142 -2.63 17.96 9.42
C TRP A 142 -1.09 17.93 9.53
N THR A 143 -0.62 17.04 10.37
CA THR A 143 0.78 16.63 10.45
C THR A 143 0.81 15.12 10.47
N PRO A 144 1.82 14.47 9.88
CA PRO A 144 2.00 13.02 10.02
C PRO A 144 2.11 12.66 11.50
N GLU A 145 1.06 12.04 12.03
CA GLU A 145 0.97 11.71 13.47
C GLU A 145 1.37 10.26 13.72
N PRO A 146 1.96 9.97 14.90
CA PRO A 146 2.22 8.59 15.31
C PRO A 146 0.95 7.74 15.47
N ASP A 147 -0.22 8.37 15.53
CA ASP A 147 -1.52 7.73 15.83
C ASP A 147 -2.23 7.11 14.61
N GLY A 148 -1.49 6.82 13.55
CA GLY A 148 -2.02 6.04 12.42
C GLY A 148 -2.33 6.81 11.16
N LEU A 149 -2.43 8.15 11.18
CA LEU A 149 -2.55 8.96 9.97
C LEU A 149 -1.17 9.13 9.32
N ARG A 150 -0.92 8.33 8.31
CA ARG A 150 0.31 8.36 7.53
C ARG A 150 0.11 9.16 6.24
N THR A 151 1.21 9.58 5.62
CA THR A 151 1.19 10.25 4.32
C THR A 151 0.48 9.42 3.26
N VAL A 152 0.67 8.09 3.28
CA VAL A 152 0.08 7.15 2.34
C VAL A 152 -0.82 6.18 3.08
N GLN A 153 -2.08 6.09 2.67
CA GLN A 153 -3.04 5.13 3.22
C GLN A 153 -3.67 4.31 2.08
N PRO A 154 -3.67 2.96 2.20
CA PRO A 154 -4.42 2.14 1.27
C PRO A 154 -5.91 2.48 1.31
N TYR A 155 -6.55 2.55 0.16
CA TYR A 155 -7.99 2.74 0.04
C TYR A 155 -8.61 1.54 -0.67
N LEU A 156 -9.56 0.88 -0.05
CA LEU A 156 -10.17 -0.34 -0.55
C LEU A 156 -11.57 -0.06 -1.10
N HIS A 157 -11.74 -0.09 -2.43
CA HIS A 157 -13.05 -0.13 -3.06
C HIS A 157 -13.53 -1.57 -3.11
N LEU A 158 -14.58 -1.90 -2.39
CA LEU A 158 -15.03 -3.28 -2.16
C LEU A 158 -16.50 -3.46 -2.57
N LYS A 159 -16.83 -4.66 -3.02
CA LYS A 159 -18.22 -5.10 -3.06
C LYS A 159 -18.52 -5.88 -1.78
N GLY A 160 -19.32 -5.30 -0.89
CA GLY A 160 -19.59 -5.85 0.44
C GLY A 160 -18.64 -5.30 1.51
N ALA A 161 -18.39 -4.00 1.49
CA ALA A 161 -17.51 -3.31 2.44
C ALA A 161 -17.94 -3.51 3.92
N ASP A 162 -19.23 -3.66 4.19
CA ASP A 162 -19.80 -3.98 5.50
C ASP A 162 -19.31 -5.34 6.04
N GLN A 163 -18.99 -6.30 5.17
CA GLN A 163 -18.48 -7.62 5.53
C GLN A 163 -16.94 -7.62 5.70
N MET A 164 -16.24 -6.68 5.06
CA MET A 164 -14.80 -6.53 5.21
C MET A 164 -14.41 -6.10 6.62
N ILE A 165 -15.16 -5.19 7.24
CA ILE A 165 -14.88 -4.66 8.56
C ILE A 165 -14.77 -5.78 9.62
N PRO A 166 -15.76 -6.68 9.80
CA PRO A 166 -15.65 -7.79 10.76
C PRO A 166 -14.53 -8.79 10.41
N PHE A 167 -14.17 -8.93 9.12
CA PHE A 167 -13.03 -9.73 8.74
C PHE A 167 -11.73 -9.10 9.28
N LEU A 168 -11.50 -7.80 9.03
CA LEU A 168 -10.32 -7.08 9.50
C LEU A 168 -10.20 -7.12 11.04
N GLN A 169 -11.32 -6.98 11.75
CA GLN A 169 -11.35 -7.08 13.21
C GLN A 169 -10.91 -8.46 13.72
N LYS A 170 -11.43 -9.54 13.11
CA LYS A 170 -11.10 -10.91 13.50
C LYS A 170 -9.69 -11.35 13.09
N ALA A 171 -9.28 -10.96 11.90
CA ALA A 171 -7.99 -11.36 11.33
C ALA A 171 -6.83 -10.56 11.92
N PHE A 172 -7.00 -9.26 12.00
CA PHE A 172 -5.90 -8.33 12.25
C PHE A 172 -6.08 -7.44 13.49
N GLY A 173 -7.15 -7.67 14.27
CA GLY A 173 -7.42 -6.85 15.46
C GLY A 173 -7.77 -5.40 15.15
N ALA A 174 -8.36 -5.17 13.98
CA ALA A 174 -8.67 -3.84 13.47
C ALA A 174 -9.66 -3.09 14.35
N GLU A 175 -9.48 -1.76 14.43
CA GLU A 175 -10.39 -0.85 15.12
C GLU A 175 -11.04 0.09 14.10
N VAL A 176 -12.36 0.29 14.21
CA VAL A 176 -13.08 1.30 13.44
C VAL A 176 -12.87 2.66 14.07
N LEU A 177 -12.39 3.63 13.32
CA LEU A 177 -12.23 5.00 13.79
C LEU A 177 -13.43 5.86 13.36
N GLY A 178 -14.04 6.53 14.33
CA GLY A 178 -15.16 7.44 14.09
C GLY A 178 -16.45 6.75 13.66
N HIS A 179 -17.29 7.51 12.97
CA HIS A 179 -18.58 7.08 12.46
C HIS A 179 -18.47 6.51 11.04
N ILE A 180 -19.20 5.43 10.76
CA ILE A 180 -19.30 4.88 9.40
C ILE A 180 -20.58 5.43 8.76
N PRO A 181 -20.49 6.41 7.85
CA PRO A 181 -21.66 6.86 7.09
C PRO A 181 -22.14 5.76 6.15
N LYS A 182 -23.45 5.64 6.03
CA LYS A 182 -24.10 4.65 5.15
C LYS A 182 -25.08 5.31 4.22
N SER A 183 -25.24 4.73 3.02
CA SER A 183 -26.30 5.11 2.09
C SER A 183 -27.67 4.69 2.64
N PRO A 184 -28.78 5.20 2.07
CA PRO A 184 -30.13 4.75 2.41
C PRO A 184 -30.33 3.23 2.27
N GLU A 185 -29.61 2.58 1.34
CA GLU A 185 -29.61 1.14 1.10
C GLU A 185 -28.72 0.36 2.09
N GLY A 186 -27.97 1.08 2.95
CA GLY A 186 -27.10 0.50 3.99
C GLY A 186 -25.66 0.26 3.55
N HIS A 187 -25.25 0.68 2.36
CA HIS A 187 -23.86 0.55 1.89
C HIS A 187 -22.93 1.49 2.65
N VAL A 188 -21.74 1.02 2.95
CA VAL A 188 -20.67 1.82 3.56
C VAL A 188 -20.21 2.89 2.58
N LEU A 189 -20.42 4.16 2.92
CA LEU A 189 -19.94 5.28 2.09
C LEU A 189 -18.49 5.60 2.35
N HIS A 190 -18.02 5.37 3.57
CA HIS A 190 -16.62 5.54 3.98
C HIS A 190 -16.40 4.91 5.35
N ALA A 191 -15.23 4.29 5.55
CA ALA A 191 -14.77 3.87 6.87
C ALA A 191 -13.26 4.00 6.97
N THR A 192 -12.78 4.50 8.10
CA THR A 192 -11.37 4.50 8.46
C THR A 192 -11.11 3.40 9.48
N ILE A 193 -10.17 2.54 9.18
CA ILE A 193 -9.85 1.34 9.94
C ILE A 193 -8.39 1.40 10.38
N ARG A 194 -8.13 1.30 11.69
CA ARG A 194 -6.78 1.22 12.25
C ARG A 194 -6.35 -0.23 12.43
N ILE A 195 -5.14 -0.55 11.99
CA ILE A 195 -4.45 -1.81 12.25
C ILE A 195 -3.02 -1.49 12.68
N GLY A 196 -2.67 -1.84 13.90
CA GLY A 196 -1.38 -1.44 14.48
C GLY A 196 -1.22 0.07 14.55
N ASP A 197 -0.14 0.58 13.99
CA ASP A 197 0.25 1.99 14.04
C ASP A 197 -0.18 2.79 12.79
N ASN A 198 -0.99 2.22 11.91
CA ASN A 198 -1.52 2.98 10.79
C ASN A 198 -2.95 2.59 10.37
N THR A 199 -3.50 3.37 9.45
CA THR A 199 -4.86 3.21 8.99
C THR A 199 -4.94 2.80 7.53
N LEU A 200 -6.05 2.20 7.16
CA LEU A 200 -6.55 2.06 5.81
C LEU A 200 -7.98 2.61 5.74
N GLU A 201 -8.39 2.94 4.54
CA GLU A 201 -9.74 3.41 4.27
C GLU A 201 -10.49 2.43 3.39
N LEU A 202 -11.81 2.40 3.47
CA LEU A 202 -12.64 1.56 2.63
C LEU A 202 -14.04 2.13 2.40
N ASP A 203 -14.62 1.78 1.26
CA ASP A 203 -16.01 2.05 0.92
C ASP A 203 -16.63 0.90 0.11
N GLU A 204 -17.94 0.98 -0.09
CA GLU A 204 -18.65 0.17 -1.08
C GLU A 204 -18.36 0.72 -2.47
N ALA A 205 -17.84 -0.14 -3.35
CA ALA A 205 -17.53 0.21 -4.73
C ALA A 205 -18.78 0.74 -5.46
N HIS A 206 -18.61 1.85 -6.18
CA HIS A 206 -19.70 2.52 -6.86
C HIS A 206 -19.23 3.30 -8.10
N GLY A 207 -20.12 3.54 -9.05
CA GLY A 207 -19.87 4.37 -10.23
C GLY A 207 -18.59 3.95 -10.98
N GLU A 208 -17.64 4.85 -11.12
CA GLU A 208 -16.34 4.58 -11.73
C GLU A 208 -15.31 3.93 -10.78
N PHE A 209 -15.59 3.93 -9.47
CA PHE A 209 -14.78 3.32 -8.43
C PHE A 209 -15.21 1.86 -8.24
N GLN A 210 -14.77 1.02 -9.15
CA GLN A 210 -15.08 -0.41 -9.15
C GLN A 210 -14.19 -1.15 -8.15
N PRO A 211 -14.54 -2.39 -7.74
CA PRO A 211 -13.70 -3.17 -6.85
C PRO A 211 -12.27 -3.29 -7.39
N MET A 212 -11.30 -2.93 -6.56
CA MET A 212 -9.88 -2.96 -6.88
C MET A 212 -9.14 -3.85 -5.86
N PRO A 213 -9.11 -5.19 -6.08
CA PRO A 213 -8.33 -6.07 -5.23
C PRO A 213 -6.87 -5.66 -5.20
N CYS A 214 -6.31 -5.50 -4.00
CA CYS A 214 -4.97 -4.98 -3.80
C CYS A 214 -4.05 -5.98 -3.10
N HIS A 215 -2.77 -5.65 -3.07
CA HIS A 215 -1.78 -6.35 -2.26
C HIS A 215 -1.32 -5.42 -1.14
N LEU A 216 -1.28 -5.93 0.07
CA LEU A 216 -0.83 -5.21 1.27
C LEU A 216 0.22 -6.04 1.98
N HIS A 217 1.26 -5.39 2.45
CA HIS A 217 2.27 -6.01 3.29
C HIS A 217 2.11 -5.52 4.73
N LEU A 218 2.01 -6.47 5.66
CA LEU A 218 1.92 -6.22 7.09
C LEU A 218 3.26 -6.54 7.75
N HIS A 219 3.89 -5.52 8.32
CA HIS A 219 5.08 -5.67 9.14
C HIS A 219 4.63 -5.88 10.59
N VAL A 220 4.80 -7.10 11.09
CA VAL A 220 4.21 -7.56 12.35
C VAL A 220 5.26 -8.20 13.25
N ASP A 221 4.91 -8.42 14.51
CA ASP A 221 5.75 -9.09 15.50
C ASP A 221 5.70 -10.62 15.41
N ASP A 222 4.56 -11.18 15.00
CA ASP A 222 4.27 -12.63 14.96
C ASP A 222 3.52 -13.01 13.68
N ALA A 223 4.25 -13.27 12.60
CA ALA A 223 3.65 -13.63 11.31
C ALA A 223 2.80 -14.92 11.38
N ASP A 224 3.19 -15.92 12.19
CA ASP A 224 2.45 -17.16 12.36
C ASP A 224 1.10 -16.94 13.02
N GLY A 225 1.05 -16.13 14.08
CA GLY A 225 -0.18 -15.80 14.79
C GLY A 225 -1.13 -14.95 13.95
N TRP A 226 -0.61 -13.98 13.21
CA TRP A 226 -1.42 -13.17 12.30
C TRP A 226 -2.00 -14.00 11.17
N TYR A 227 -1.20 -14.88 10.56
CA TYR A 227 -1.64 -15.82 9.55
C TYR A 227 -2.75 -16.75 10.08
N ALA A 228 -2.55 -17.35 11.24
CA ALA A 228 -3.51 -18.27 11.84
C ALA A 228 -4.87 -17.58 12.10
N ARG A 229 -4.84 -16.32 12.60
CA ARG A 229 -6.08 -15.55 12.82
C ARG A 229 -6.77 -15.23 11.49
N ALA A 230 -6.02 -14.83 10.45
CA ALA A 230 -6.57 -14.51 9.14
C ALA A 230 -7.22 -15.73 8.48
N VAL A 231 -6.57 -16.90 8.52
CA VAL A 231 -7.15 -18.17 8.02
C VAL A 231 -8.40 -18.55 8.82
N LYS A 232 -8.36 -18.43 10.14
CA LYS A 232 -9.54 -18.67 11.00
C LYS A 232 -10.70 -17.71 10.72
N ALA A 233 -10.38 -16.48 10.30
CA ALA A 233 -11.39 -15.49 9.88
C ALA A 233 -11.95 -15.72 8.47
N GLY A 234 -11.44 -16.73 7.74
CA GLY A 234 -11.94 -17.14 6.42
C GLY A 234 -11.06 -16.84 5.23
N ALA A 235 -9.86 -16.29 5.44
CA ALA A 235 -8.90 -16.10 4.36
C ALA A 235 -8.31 -17.44 3.87
N LYS A 236 -7.94 -17.47 2.59
CA LYS A 236 -7.27 -18.63 1.96
C LYS A 236 -5.76 -18.43 1.99
N SER A 237 -5.00 -19.48 2.31
CA SER A 237 -3.54 -19.46 2.24
C SER A 237 -3.08 -19.20 0.80
N ILE A 238 -2.18 -18.22 0.65
CA ILE A 238 -1.33 -18.05 -0.54
C ILE A 238 -0.02 -18.80 -0.30
N GLU A 239 0.63 -18.52 0.82
CA GLU A 239 1.86 -19.16 1.26
C GLU A 239 1.83 -19.31 2.80
N PRO A 240 2.06 -20.53 3.34
CA PRO A 240 2.14 -20.71 4.78
C PRO A 240 3.40 -20.06 5.35
N PRO A 241 3.45 -19.79 6.67
CA PRO A 241 4.61 -19.18 7.31
C PRO A 241 5.90 -19.94 7.04
N THR A 242 6.87 -19.24 6.44
CA THR A 242 8.14 -19.81 5.97
C THR A 242 9.27 -18.83 6.26
N ASN A 243 10.42 -19.32 6.72
CA ASN A 243 11.60 -18.50 6.92
C ASN A 243 12.20 -18.11 5.56
N LYS A 244 12.33 -16.84 5.33
CA LYS A 244 12.96 -16.22 4.17
C LYS A 244 14.23 -15.48 4.62
N PRO A 245 15.14 -15.10 3.71
CA PRO A 245 16.33 -14.33 4.08
C PRO A 245 16.04 -13.03 4.82
N TYR A 246 14.86 -12.43 4.56
CA TYR A 246 14.45 -11.12 5.11
C TYR A 246 13.51 -11.22 6.33
N GLY A 247 13.07 -12.40 6.72
CA GLY A 247 12.17 -12.55 7.86
C GLY A 247 11.31 -13.83 7.77
N ARG A 248 10.46 -14.05 8.76
CA ARG A 248 9.42 -15.07 8.71
C ARG A 248 8.20 -14.50 7.97
N SER A 249 7.90 -15.06 6.81
CA SER A 249 6.93 -14.49 5.88
C SER A 249 5.84 -15.48 5.50
N CYS A 250 4.63 -14.98 5.28
CA CYS A 250 3.47 -15.74 4.85
C CYS A 250 2.51 -14.83 4.05
N GLY A 251 1.48 -15.45 3.46
CA GLY A 251 0.47 -14.69 2.71
C GLY A 251 -0.89 -15.37 2.73
N VAL A 252 -1.94 -14.55 2.77
CA VAL A 252 -3.32 -15.00 2.65
C VAL A 252 -4.09 -14.14 1.67
N LYS A 253 -5.16 -14.69 1.10
CA LYS A 253 -6.12 -13.99 0.25
C LYS A 253 -7.47 -13.95 0.94
N ASP A 254 -8.04 -12.76 1.10
CA ASP A 254 -9.38 -12.60 1.66
C ASP A 254 -10.49 -12.94 0.66
N ALA A 255 -11.75 -12.90 1.11
CA ALA A 255 -12.90 -13.20 0.28
C ALA A 255 -13.19 -12.13 -0.79
N PHE A 256 -12.60 -10.95 -0.67
CA PHE A 256 -12.76 -9.81 -1.59
C PHE A 256 -11.66 -9.76 -2.66
N GLY A 257 -10.68 -10.67 -2.57
CA GLY A 257 -9.59 -10.79 -3.52
C GLY A 257 -8.31 -10.08 -3.13
N ASN A 258 -8.27 -9.37 -2.00
CA ASN A 258 -7.05 -8.72 -1.54
C ASN A 258 -6.06 -9.76 -1.02
N SER A 259 -4.77 -9.53 -1.29
CA SER A 259 -3.67 -10.34 -0.78
C SER A 259 -2.99 -9.62 0.38
N TRP A 260 -2.82 -10.32 1.48
CA TRP A 260 -2.22 -9.84 2.70
C TRP A 260 -0.95 -10.64 2.96
N TYR A 261 0.20 -10.02 2.77
CA TYR A 261 1.50 -10.58 3.10
C TYR A 261 1.90 -10.13 4.49
N MET A 262 2.45 -11.01 5.28
CA MET A 262 2.87 -10.71 6.65
C MET A 262 4.31 -11.12 6.82
N THR A 263 5.12 -10.24 7.41
CA THR A 263 6.52 -10.54 7.72
C THR A 263 6.85 -10.09 9.14
N SER A 264 7.48 -10.98 9.89
CA SER A 264 8.08 -10.69 11.20
C SER A 264 9.59 -10.93 11.18
N PRO A 265 10.37 -10.30 12.08
CA PRO A 265 11.77 -10.63 12.26
C PRO A 265 11.95 -12.12 12.52
N LEU A 266 13.06 -12.69 12.06
CA LEU A 266 13.45 -14.04 12.51
C LEU A 266 13.85 -13.98 13.99
N GLU A 267 13.35 -14.93 14.80
CA GLU A 267 13.85 -15.08 16.16
C GLU A 267 15.38 -15.24 16.13
N ALA A 268 16.06 -14.53 17.03
CA ALA A 268 17.50 -14.71 17.19
C ALA A 268 17.77 -16.14 17.65
N ALA A 269 18.60 -16.86 16.89
CA ALA A 269 19.00 -18.23 17.22
C ALA A 269 19.87 -18.30 18.48
#